data_c2a5b4d5f7b7cfb0f6369a323b298c6e
#
_entry.id   c2a5b4d5f7b7cfb0f6369a323b298c6e
#
_cell.length_a   1.000
_cell.length_b   1.000
_cell.length_c   1.000
_cell.angle_alpha   90.00
_cell.angle_beta   90.00
_cell.angle_gamma   90.00
#
_symmetry.space_group_name_H-M   'P 1'
#
loop_
_entity.id
_entity.type
_entity.pdbx_description
1 polymer ?
#
loop_
_entity_poly.entity_id
_entity_poly.type
_entity_poly.pdbx_seq_one_letter_code
_entity_poly.pdbx_strand_id
1 'polypeptide(L)'
;MRVRDALAAIVLIALSSGAFCIEEITKISIQEAINIAVENSMELQSQKLNVQIAKNNIKAANRLQNPSIDTNWMIGSAGKGNPHGIGVTQMIEVFKRKHRKKSAQASFEVSDETARYKNFDLKMDVREAYINLVSAKTIVDSLEIEEKSLLEINRLVKERYKAGKASETDVIQSDISINHIKTQLNTARTNIMAARFQFNSVMDTDPIYDSIVESFEEDVHFDKLLTPSPKTQLPGFSDILALAEQNRYDLKIAQKEIEVAKNNLKIQTSKRVPDIEIGGGYLFQPIGMSGEAGRYLNGAYVNANIVNLPILYNFAPEIKNAKLEIEKAELKYAAAQNNAFANLSSAYEKLVNAQTNLNYYTDSLIEDSKRMMKTSKKNYEEGKTDLTPLILIEQSYRSIIIGYTTALTQYYSAYINFLREVDVENLDIAVNL
;
A
#
# COMPACT_ATOMS: atom_id res chain seq x y z
N MET A 1 11.92 32.56 -43.39
CA MET A 1 12.40 32.70 -42.06
C MET A 1 11.32 32.08 -41.17
N ARG A 2 11.44 30.95 -40.53
CA ARG A 2 12.34 30.48 -39.52
C ARG A 2 11.96 29.08 -39.03
N VAL A 3 12.17 28.05 -39.84
CA VAL A 3 12.09 26.64 -39.40
C VAL A 3 13.50 26.16 -38.96
N ARG A 4 14.57 26.86 -39.37
CA ARG A 4 15.95 26.52 -39.02
C ARG A 4 16.31 26.94 -37.58
N ASP A 5 15.66 27.94 -37.00
CA ASP A 5 15.98 28.41 -35.63
C ASP A 5 15.30 27.54 -34.54
N ALA A 6 14.22 26.87 -34.88
CA ALA A 6 13.54 25.92 -34.00
C ALA A 6 14.29 24.58 -33.87
N LEU A 7 14.96 24.14 -34.94
CA LEU A 7 15.77 22.92 -34.94
C LEU A 7 17.11 23.08 -34.17
N ALA A 8 17.67 24.30 -34.19
CA ALA A 8 18.89 24.59 -33.40
C ALA A 8 18.62 24.65 -31.88
N ALA A 9 17.41 25.10 -31.47
CA ALA A 9 17.02 25.10 -30.05
C ALA A 9 16.76 23.70 -29.50
N ILE A 10 16.22 22.79 -30.31
CA ILE A 10 15.97 21.38 -29.90
C ILE A 10 17.27 20.59 -29.78
N VAL A 11 18.27 20.86 -30.61
CA VAL A 11 19.59 20.20 -30.55
C VAL A 11 20.43 20.72 -29.36
N LEU A 12 20.23 21.96 -28.91
CA LEU A 12 20.92 22.51 -27.74
C LEU A 12 20.34 22.04 -26.40
N ILE A 13 19.05 21.67 -26.36
CA ILE A 13 18.41 21.08 -25.17
C ILE A 13 18.79 19.59 -25.01
N ALA A 14 19.07 18.88 -26.12
CA ALA A 14 19.51 17.50 -26.08
C ALA A 14 20.98 17.29 -25.67
N LEU A 15 21.79 18.36 -25.63
CA LEU A 15 23.21 18.30 -25.23
C LEU A 15 23.48 18.74 -23.79
N SER A 16 22.47 19.24 -23.08
CA SER A 16 22.59 19.67 -21.68
C SER A 16 22.13 18.64 -20.63
N SER A 17 21.63 17.49 -21.06
CA SER A 17 21.20 16.38 -20.16
C SER A 17 22.24 15.26 -19.99
N GLY A 18 23.49 15.51 -20.39
CA GLY A 18 24.59 14.55 -20.23
C GLY A 18 25.52 14.84 -19.06
N ALA A 19 25.03 15.44 -17.96
CA ALA A 19 25.71 15.30 -16.69
C ALA A 19 25.32 13.91 -16.14
N PHE A 20 26.12 12.89 -16.49
CA PHE A 20 26.24 11.71 -15.64
C PHE A 20 26.75 12.23 -14.29
N CYS A 21 25.81 12.54 -13.40
CA CYS A 21 26.09 12.59 -11.99
C CYS A 21 26.55 11.15 -11.68
N ILE A 22 27.82 10.95 -11.42
CA ILE A 22 28.28 9.79 -10.67
C ILE A 22 27.67 10.04 -9.30
N GLU A 23 26.43 9.56 -9.10
CA GLU A 23 25.82 9.51 -7.79
C GLU A 23 26.78 8.69 -6.93
N GLU A 24 27.37 9.32 -5.92
CA GLU A 24 28.08 8.60 -4.87
C GLU A 24 27.17 7.47 -4.45
N ILE A 25 27.65 6.23 -4.51
CA ILE A 25 26.92 5.04 -4.12
C ILE A 25 26.63 5.17 -2.62
N THR A 26 25.51 5.79 -2.29
CA THR A 26 25.09 6.00 -0.91
C THR A 26 24.28 4.78 -0.46
N LYS A 27 24.68 4.23 0.68
CA LYS A 27 23.90 3.18 1.35
C LYS A 27 22.55 3.77 1.75
N ILE A 28 21.47 3.09 1.36
CA ILE A 28 20.10 3.54 1.61
C ILE A 28 19.64 2.98 2.96
N SER A 29 19.23 3.88 3.85
CA SER A 29 18.55 3.50 5.10
C SER A 29 17.09 3.15 4.86
N ILE A 30 16.49 2.38 5.78
CA ILE A 30 15.07 2.02 5.70
C ILE A 30 14.16 3.26 5.69
N GLN A 31 14.52 4.32 6.44
CA GLN A 31 13.72 5.55 6.49
C GLN A 31 13.80 6.34 5.17
N GLU A 32 14.97 6.39 4.55
CA GLU A 32 15.15 7.00 3.22
C GLU A 32 14.37 6.22 2.15
N ALA A 33 14.42 4.89 2.19
CA ALA A 33 13.65 4.04 1.29
C ALA A 33 12.13 4.28 1.41
N ILE A 34 11.62 4.41 2.64
CA ILE A 34 10.21 4.75 2.89
C ILE A 34 9.87 6.12 2.31
N ASN A 35 10.73 7.13 2.50
CA ASN A 35 10.48 8.48 1.97
C ASN A 35 10.45 8.47 0.43
N ILE A 36 11.43 7.81 -0.21
CA ILE A 36 11.48 7.65 -1.68
C ILE A 36 10.22 6.96 -2.19
N ALA A 37 9.80 5.86 -1.57
CA ALA A 37 8.60 5.13 -1.95
C ALA A 37 7.32 5.98 -1.84
N VAL A 38 7.16 6.73 -0.74
CA VAL A 38 5.98 7.61 -0.52
C VAL A 38 5.93 8.77 -1.51
N GLU A 39 7.10 9.29 -1.94
CA GLU A 39 7.16 10.36 -2.94
C GLU A 39 6.89 9.85 -4.35
N ASN A 40 7.45 8.71 -4.72
CA ASN A 40 7.37 8.17 -6.07
C ASN A 40 6.08 7.41 -6.34
N SER A 41 5.45 6.78 -5.33
CA SER A 41 4.36 5.83 -5.54
C SER A 41 3.21 6.39 -6.38
N MET A 42 3.03 5.81 -7.56
CA MET A 42 1.92 6.11 -8.47
C MET A 42 0.58 5.69 -7.87
N GLU A 43 0.56 4.61 -7.08
CA GLU A 43 -0.66 4.16 -6.40
C GLU A 43 -1.10 5.19 -5.34
N LEU A 44 -0.19 5.71 -4.51
CA LEU A 44 -0.52 6.77 -3.55
C LEU A 44 -0.96 8.06 -4.23
N GLN A 45 -0.34 8.43 -5.34
CA GLN A 45 -0.78 9.59 -6.13
C GLN A 45 -2.20 9.38 -6.65
N SER A 46 -2.51 8.20 -7.17
CA SER A 46 -3.87 7.83 -7.60
C SER A 46 -4.87 7.91 -6.44
N GLN A 47 -4.52 7.40 -5.25
CA GLN A 47 -5.39 7.50 -4.07
C GLN A 47 -5.61 8.95 -3.60
N LYS A 48 -4.58 9.81 -3.66
CA LYS A 48 -4.72 11.25 -3.40
C LYS A 48 -5.71 11.90 -4.38
N LEU A 49 -5.70 11.49 -5.64
CA LEU A 49 -6.70 11.95 -6.64
C LEU A 49 -8.10 11.45 -6.30
N ASN A 50 -8.27 10.20 -5.86
CA ASN A 50 -9.57 9.67 -5.43
C ASN A 50 -10.14 10.46 -4.25
N VAL A 51 -9.32 10.86 -3.28
CA VAL A 51 -9.71 11.73 -2.18
C VAL A 51 -10.16 13.12 -2.69
N GLN A 52 -9.44 13.69 -3.66
CA GLN A 52 -9.84 14.96 -4.29
C GLN A 52 -11.15 14.85 -5.07
N ILE A 53 -11.34 13.75 -5.81
CA ILE A 53 -12.60 13.45 -6.51
C ILE A 53 -13.75 13.36 -5.49
N ALA A 54 -13.58 12.63 -4.41
CA ALA A 54 -14.58 12.49 -3.35
C ALA A 54 -14.91 13.86 -2.70
N LYS A 55 -13.90 14.70 -2.46
CA LYS A 55 -14.08 16.08 -1.98
C LYS A 55 -14.86 16.97 -2.97
N ASN A 56 -14.61 16.83 -4.26
CA ASN A 56 -15.37 17.54 -5.28
C ASN A 56 -16.81 17.02 -5.38
N ASN A 57 -17.03 15.71 -5.15
CA ASN A 57 -18.36 15.12 -5.10
C ASN A 57 -19.21 15.68 -3.96
N ILE A 58 -18.62 16.07 -2.82
CA ILE A 58 -19.34 16.79 -1.75
C ILE A 58 -19.88 18.14 -2.28
N LYS A 59 -19.04 18.90 -3.03
CA LYS A 59 -19.46 20.17 -3.62
C LYS A 59 -20.57 19.95 -4.65
N ALA A 60 -20.41 18.93 -5.52
CA ALA A 60 -21.40 18.56 -6.52
C ALA A 60 -22.73 18.12 -5.89
N ALA A 61 -22.68 17.30 -4.82
CA ALA A 61 -23.88 16.86 -4.10
C ALA A 61 -24.61 18.01 -3.37
N ASN A 62 -23.91 19.07 -3.02
CA ASN A 62 -24.46 20.23 -2.32
C ASN A 62 -25.01 21.33 -3.25
N ARG A 63 -24.85 21.20 -4.57
CA ARG A 63 -25.35 22.21 -5.50
C ARG A 63 -26.86 22.11 -5.69
N LEU A 64 -27.49 23.22 -6.04
CA LEU A 64 -28.84 23.25 -6.61
C LEU A 64 -28.82 22.74 -8.05
N GLN A 65 -29.94 22.23 -8.52
CA GLN A 65 -30.10 21.93 -9.95
C GLN A 65 -30.06 23.25 -10.76
N ASN A 66 -29.57 23.18 -11.98
CA ASN A 66 -29.56 24.34 -12.82
C ASN A 66 -30.98 24.77 -13.18
N PRO A 67 -31.28 26.07 -13.29
CA PRO A 67 -32.55 26.53 -13.80
C PRO A 67 -32.76 26.05 -15.23
N SER A 68 -33.99 25.77 -15.59
CA SER A 68 -34.44 25.49 -16.94
C SER A 68 -35.10 26.70 -17.57
N ILE A 69 -34.98 26.84 -18.89
CA ILE A 69 -35.71 27.83 -19.66
C ILE A 69 -36.87 27.11 -20.33
N ASP A 70 -38.06 27.55 -20.01
CA ASP A 70 -39.29 27.01 -20.58
C ASP A 70 -39.83 27.94 -21.67
N THR A 71 -40.12 27.34 -22.82
CA THR A 71 -40.75 28.04 -23.92
C THR A 71 -42.06 27.35 -24.25
N ASN A 72 -43.17 28.08 -24.13
CA ASN A 72 -44.49 27.57 -24.42
C ASN A 72 -44.94 28.11 -25.80
N TRP A 73 -45.19 27.20 -26.74
CA TRP A 73 -45.71 27.51 -28.07
C TRP A 73 -46.99 26.71 -28.28
N MET A 74 -48.11 27.37 -28.46
CA MET A 74 -49.34 26.69 -28.82
C MET A 74 -49.51 26.76 -30.32
N ILE A 75 -49.60 25.62 -30.99
CA ILE A 75 -49.87 25.49 -32.42
C ILE A 75 -51.28 24.96 -32.57
N GLY A 76 -52.18 25.77 -33.14
CA GLY A 76 -53.57 25.39 -33.37
C GLY A 76 -54.26 26.22 -34.45
N SER A 77 -55.33 25.70 -35.04
CA SER A 77 -56.08 26.32 -36.14
C SER A 77 -57.19 27.32 -35.71
N ALA A 78 -57.29 27.61 -34.43
CA ALA A 78 -58.24 28.59 -33.92
C ALA A 78 -57.70 29.99 -34.17
N GLY A 79 -57.94 30.48 -35.36
CA GLY A 79 -57.47 31.75 -35.91
C GLY A 79 -57.54 32.93 -34.97
N LYS A 80 -56.48 33.66 -34.91
CA LYS A 80 -56.15 34.97 -34.35
C LYS A 80 -55.13 34.92 -33.17
N GLY A 81 -54.03 34.23 -33.38
CA GLY A 81 -52.83 34.33 -32.59
C GLY A 81 -52.72 33.24 -31.51
N ASN A 82 -51.60 32.47 -31.58
CA ASN A 82 -51.30 31.45 -30.60
C ASN A 82 -50.59 32.07 -29.42
N PRO A 83 -50.94 31.70 -28.18
CA PRO A 83 -50.18 32.14 -27.00
C PRO A 83 -48.79 31.55 -27.05
N HIS A 84 -47.80 32.36 -26.71
CA HIS A 84 -46.42 31.96 -26.59
C HIS A 84 -45.81 32.64 -25.36
N GLY A 85 -44.85 32.00 -24.75
CA GLY A 85 -44.22 32.54 -23.58
C GLY A 85 -42.81 32.03 -23.39
N ILE A 86 -42.05 32.77 -22.65
CA ILE A 86 -40.73 32.39 -22.19
C ILE A 86 -40.67 32.54 -20.66
N GLY A 87 -40.11 31.52 -19.99
CA GLY A 87 -39.95 31.51 -18.56
C GLY A 87 -38.66 30.88 -18.12
N VAL A 88 -38.35 31.06 -16.88
CA VAL A 88 -37.25 30.38 -16.19
C VAL A 88 -37.83 29.66 -14.98
N THR A 89 -37.51 28.40 -14.82
CA THR A 89 -37.95 27.57 -13.70
C THR A 89 -36.74 27.05 -12.93
N GLN A 90 -36.88 26.99 -11.60
CA GLN A 90 -35.88 26.46 -10.66
C GLN A 90 -36.51 25.37 -9.81
N MET A 91 -35.96 24.17 -9.90
CA MET A 91 -36.36 23.09 -9.01
C MET A 91 -35.70 23.22 -7.63
N ILE A 92 -36.52 23.16 -6.58
CA ILE A 92 -36.11 23.15 -5.18
C ILE A 92 -36.36 21.75 -4.64
N GLU A 93 -35.27 21.02 -4.44
CA GLU A 93 -35.31 19.66 -3.87
C GLU A 93 -35.52 19.75 -2.36
N VAL A 94 -36.65 19.24 -1.88
CA VAL A 94 -36.98 19.21 -0.45
C VAL A 94 -36.23 18.04 0.21
N PHE A 95 -35.34 18.33 1.16
CA PHE A 95 -34.48 17.40 1.94
C PHE A 95 -33.47 16.56 1.13
N LYS A 96 -33.67 16.30 -0.17
CA LYS A 96 -32.82 15.44 -0.99
C LYS A 96 -31.38 15.91 -1.06
N ARG A 97 -31.15 17.20 -1.25
CA ARG A 97 -29.83 17.85 -1.24
C ARG A 97 -29.05 17.60 0.06
N LYS A 98 -29.70 17.73 1.24
CA LYS A 98 -29.08 17.48 2.54
C LYS A 98 -28.58 16.02 2.66
N HIS A 99 -29.38 15.06 2.19
CA HIS A 99 -29.04 13.65 2.26
C HIS A 99 -27.96 13.28 1.24
N ARG A 100 -27.98 13.83 0.01
CA ARG A 100 -26.92 13.68 -0.96
C ARG A 100 -25.57 14.19 -0.43
N LYS A 101 -25.57 15.38 0.20
CA LYS A 101 -24.36 15.95 0.82
C LYS A 101 -23.80 15.02 1.91
N LYS A 102 -24.68 14.51 2.80
CA LYS A 102 -24.26 13.59 3.88
C LYS A 102 -23.71 12.28 3.34
N SER A 103 -24.32 11.71 2.31
CA SER A 103 -23.82 10.50 1.66
C SER A 103 -22.44 10.76 1.02
N ALA A 104 -22.27 11.88 0.31
CA ALA A 104 -21.00 12.25 -0.27
C ALA A 104 -19.91 12.53 0.78
N GLN A 105 -20.27 13.07 1.95
CA GLN A 105 -19.35 13.23 3.07
C GLN A 105 -18.89 11.89 3.63
N ALA A 106 -19.80 10.95 3.86
CA ALA A 106 -19.44 9.61 4.33
C ALA A 106 -18.57 8.87 3.29
N SER A 107 -18.87 9.00 1.99
CA SER A 107 -18.02 8.44 0.93
C SER A 107 -16.62 9.08 0.88
N PHE A 108 -16.51 10.38 1.17
CA PHE A 108 -15.21 11.05 1.30
C PHE A 108 -14.41 10.47 2.48
N GLU A 109 -15.04 10.24 3.62
CA GLU A 109 -14.36 9.64 4.78
C GLU A 109 -13.86 8.22 4.49
N VAL A 110 -14.62 7.41 3.74
CA VAL A 110 -14.17 6.10 3.23
C VAL A 110 -12.92 6.26 2.36
N SER A 111 -12.93 7.23 1.43
CA SER A 111 -11.79 7.45 0.52
C SER A 111 -10.55 7.95 1.26
N ASP A 112 -10.72 8.78 2.29
CA ASP A 112 -9.63 9.31 3.12
C ASP A 112 -8.99 8.20 3.97
N GLU A 113 -9.80 7.37 4.64
CA GLU A 113 -9.28 6.22 5.40
C GLU A 113 -8.61 5.19 4.48
N THR A 114 -9.15 4.96 3.28
CA THR A 114 -8.52 4.08 2.28
C THR A 114 -7.15 4.62 1.85
N ALA A 115 -7.02 5.93 1.64
CA ALA A 115 -5.74 6.54 1.27
C ALA A 115 -4.71 6.45 2.42
N ARG A 116 -5.15 6.60 3.68
CA ARG A 116 -4.30 6.41 4.87
C ARG A 116 -3.84 4.96 4.99
N TYR A 117 -4.75 4.01 4.82
CA TYR A 117 -4.42 2.59 4.81
C TYR A 117 -3.36 2.25 3.75
N LYS A 118 -3.55 2.74 2.51
CA LYS A 118 -2.60 2.48 1.42
C LYS A 118 -1.22 3.10 1.67
N ASN A 119 -1.17 4.28 2.30
CA ASN A 119 0.11 4.85 2.71
C ASN A 119 0.80 4.05 3.81
N PHE A 120 0.04 3.53 4.77
CA PHE A 120 0.55 2.64 5.80
C PHE A 120 1.05 1.31 5.21
N ASP A 121 0.26 0.68 4.36
CA ASP A 121 0.55 -0.60 3.71
C ASP A 121 1.84 -0.52 2.87
N LEU A 122 2.00 0.56 2.07
CA LEU A 122 3.23 0.81 1.32
C LEU A 122 4.46 0.89 2.24
N LYS A 123 4.37 1.55 3.39
CA LYS A 123 5.48 1.61 4.34
C LYS A 123 5.86 0.22 4.87
N MET A 124 4.86 -0.64 5.10
CA MET A 124 5.10 -2.02 5.52
C MET A 124 5.73 -2.85 4.39
N ASP A 125 5.28 -2.68 3.15
CA ASP A 125 5.86 -3.35 1.98
C ASP A 125 7.34 -2.96 1.76
N VAL A 126 7.66 -1.67 1.92
CA VAL A 126 9.06 -1.18 1.83
C VAL A 126 9.92 -1.82 2.93
N ARG A 127 9.42 -1.88 4.17
CA ARG A 127 10.14 -2.52 5.28
C ARG A 127 10.41 -3.99 5.00
N GLU A 128 9.41 -4.72 4.51
CA GLU A 128 9.55 -6.13 4.19
C GLU A 128 10.55 -6.38 3.05
N ALA A 129 10.46 -5.60 1.97
CA ALA A 129 11.38 -5.68 0.85
C ALA A 129 12.83 -5.31 1.25
N TYR A 130 12.99 -4.31 2.13
CA TYR A 130 14.28 -3.91 2.69
C TYR A 130 14.93 -5.06 3.49
N ILE A 131 14.19 -5.69 4.40
CA ILE A 131 14.67 -6.82 5.20
C ILE A 131 15.10 -7.97 4.32
N ASN A 132 14.32 -8.30 3.29
CA ASN A 132 14.64 -9.36 2.35
C ASN A 132 15.94 -9.06 1.59
N LEU A 133 16.17 -7.80 1.20
CA LEU A 133 17.39 -7.37 0.54
C LEU A 133 18.61 -7.45 1.48
N VAL A 134 18.47 -6.96 2.72
CA VAL A 134 19.51 -7.04 3.77
C VAL A 134 19.87 -8.50 4.07
N SER A 135 18.89 -9.37 4.19
CA SER A 135 19.07 -10.80 4.39
C SER A 135 19.86 -11.45 3.25
N ALA A 136 19.45 -11.16 2.00
CA ALA A 136 20.14 -11.69 0.83
C ALA A 136 21.60 -11.18 0.74
N LYS A 137 21.84 -9.92 1.10
CA LYS A 137 23.19 -9.34 1.19
C LYS A 137 24.04 -10.05 2.25
N THR A 138 23.50 -10.25 3.45
CA THR A 138 24.17 -10.94 4.55
C THR A 138 24.58 -12.36 4.18
N ILE A 139 23.71 -13.08 3.47
CA ILE A 139 24.01 -14.43 2.99
C ILE A 139 25.14 -14.41 1.97
N VAL A 140 25.15 -13.47 1.02
CA VAL A 140 26.21 -13.33 0.03
C VAL A 140 27.55 -13.05 0.71
N ASP A 141 27.60 -12.08 1.64
CA ASP A 141 28.80 -11.70 2.36
C ASP A 141 29.38 -12.88 3.17
N SER A 142 28.49 -13.62 3.86
CA SER A 142 28.89 -14.81 4.62
C SER A 142 29.50 -15.89 3.71
N LEU A 143 28.89 -16.15 2.57
CA LEU A 143 29.39 -17.14 1.61
C LEU A 143 30.69 -16.71 0.92
N GLU A 144 30.92 -15.41 0.70
CA GLU A 144 32.19 -14.88 0.18
C GLU A 144 33.34 -15.03 1.17
N ILE A 145 33.07 -14.79 2.47
CA ILE A 145 34.06 -15.03 3.53
C ILE A 145 34.42 -16.50 3.58
N GLU A 146 33.45 -17.36 3.45
CA GLU A 146 33.64 -18.80 3.50
C GLU A 146 34.37 -19.32 2.23
N GLU A 147 34.05 -18.83 1.04
CA GLU A 147 34.80 -19.18 -0.19
C GLU A 147 36.30 -18.88 0.02
N LYS A 148 36.63 -17.74 0.57
CA LYS A 148 38.04 -17.38 0.88
C LYS A 148 38.68 -18.37 1.85
N SER A 149 37.93 -18.76 2.89
CA SER A 149 38.42 -19.75 3.89
C SER A 149 38.66 -21.11 3.26
N LEU A 150 37.73 -21.62 2.42
CA LEU A 150 37.87 -22.90 1.73
C LEU A 150 39.00 -22.90 0.68
N LEU A 151 39.23 -21.79 0.00
CA LEU A 151 40.35 -21.64 -0.92
C LEU A 151 41.68 -21.74 -0.19
N GLU A 152 41.80 -21.16 1.01
CA GLU A 152 42.98 -21.28 1.86
C GLU A 152 43.20 -22.71 2.36
N ILE A 153 42.14 -23.38 2.82
CA ILE A 153 42.19 -24.79 3.23
C ILE A 153 42.65 -25.67 2.06
N ASN A 154 42.10 -25.46 0.87
CA ASN A 154 42.50 -26.22 -0.33
C ASN A 154 43.99 -26.02 -0.68
N ARG A 155 44.49 -24.77 -0.56
CA ARG A 155 45.92 -24.49 -0.73
C ARG A 155 46.78 -25.31 0.24
N LEU A 156 46.42 -25.31 1.53
CA LEU A 156 47.10 -26.07 2.56
C LEU A 156 47.05 -27.59 2.30
N VAL A 157 45.90 -28.12 1.88
CA VAL A 157 45.72 -29.54 1.50
C VAL A 157 46.68 -29.92 0.36
N LYS A 158 46.74 -29.10 -0.69
CA LYS A 158 47.63 -29.33 -1.84
C LYS A 158 49.11 -29.27 -1.46
N GLU A 159 49.51 -28.38 -0.58
CA GLU A 159 50.88 -28.31 -0.04
C GLU A 159 51.24 -29.55 0.79
N ARG A 160 50.31 -30.00 1.67
CA ARG A 160 50.49 -31.22 2.44
C ARG A 160 50.55 -32.46 1.56
N TYR A 161 49.74 -32.55 0.50
CA TYR A 161 49.80 -33.65 -0.47
C TYR A 161 51.14 -33.72 -1.18
N LYS A 162 51.67 -32.55 -1.62
CA LYS A 162 53.03 -32.50 -2.22
C LYS A 162 54.13 -32.94 -1.24
N ALA A 163 53.91 -32.68 0.05
CA ALA A 163 54.82 -33.12 1.12
C ALA A 163 54.61 -34.57 1.58
N GLY A 164 53.69 -35.32 0.95
CA GLY A 164 53.36 -36.71 1.31
C GLY A 164 52.57 -36.84 2.63
N LYS A 165 51.99 -35.74 3.14
CA LYS A 165 51.26 -35.69 4.42
C LYS A 165 49.75 -35.60 4.32
N ALA A 166 49.19 -35.64 3.11
CA ALA A 166 47.77 -35.71 2.81
C ALA A 166 47.54 -36.71 1.67
N SER A 167 46.34 -37.26 1.57
CA SER A 167 45.97 -38.21 0.51
C SER A 167 45.46 -37.47 -0.75
N GLU A 168 45.42 -38.13 -1.88
CA GLU A 168 44.75 -37.64 -3.07
C GLU A 168 43.25 -37.42 -2.85
N THR A 169 42.63 -38.29 -2.04
CA THR A 169 41.22 -38.17 -1.63
C THR A 169 40.96 -36.84 -0.91
N ASP A 170 41.89 -36.38 -0.08
CA ASP A 170 41.77 -35.08 0.59
C ASP A 170 41.77 -33.90 -0.39
N VAL A 171 42.63 -33.96 -1.40
CA VAL A 171 42.65 -32.98 -2.50
C VAL A 171 41.31 -32.92 -3.22
N ILE A 172 40.83 -34.10 -3.64
CA ILE A 172 39.53 -34.22 -4.33
C ILE A 172 38.39 -33.69 -3.44
N GLN A 173 38.35 -34.07 -2.16
CA GLN A 173 37.32 -33.59 -1.21
C GLN A 173 37.35 -32.06 -1.04
N SER A 174 38.51 -31.46 -0.95
CA SER A 174 38.64 -30.01 -0.82
C SER A 174 38.21 -29.28 -2.13
N ASP A 175 38.53 -29.83 -3.31
CA ASP A 175 38.10 -29.28 -4.60
C ASP A 175 36.57 -29.39 -4.76
N ILE A 176 35.94 -30.51 -4.31
CA ILE A 176 34.47 -30.67 -4.29
C ILE A 176 33.83 -29.59 -3.37
N SER A 177 34.40 -29.35 -2.17
CA SER A 177 33.89 -28.35 -1.24
C SER A 177 33.91 -26.93 -1.84
N ILE A 178 34.98 -26.55 -2.57
CA ILE A 178 35.07 -25.29 -3.28
C ILE A 178 34.01 -25.18 -4.38
N ASN A 179 33.80 -26.23 -5.18
CA ASN A 179 32.79 -26.19 -6.21
C ASN A 179 31.38 -26.08 -5.63
N HIS A 180 31.14 -26.70 -4.49
CA HIS A 180 29.86 -26.59 -3.78
C HIS A 180 29.59 -25.17 -3.30
N ILE A 181 30.55 -24.51 -2.62
CA ILE A 181 30.39 -23.13 -2.16
C ILE A 181 30.20 -22.16 -3.34
N LYS A 182 30.93 -22.33 -4.44
CA LYS A 182 30.75 -21.51 -5.65
C LYS A 182 29.36 -21.63 -6.23
N THR A 183 28.78 -22.82 -6.23
CA THR A 183 27.40 -23.01 -6.67
C THR A 183 26.40 -22.29 -5.76
N GLN A 184 26.59 -22.41 -4.43
CA GLN A 184 25.76 -21.68 -3.45
C GLN A 184 25.90 -20.17 -3.60
N LEU A 185 27.12 -19.66 -3.77
CA LEU A 185 27.39 -18.23 -3.96
C LEU A 185 26.73 -17.71 -5.25
N ASN A 186 26.78 -18.47 -6.33
CA ASN A 186 26.09 -18.09 -7.58
C ASN A 186 24.56 -17.99 -7.38
N THR A 187 23.98 -18.95 -6.65
CA THR A 187 22.55 -18.91 -6.29
C THR A 187 22.26 -17.71 -5.40
N ALA A 188 23.06 -17.43 -4.38
CA ALA A 188 22.89 -16.29 -3.48
C ALA A 188 23.01 -14.95 -4.24
N ARG A 189 23.94 -14.84 -5.19
CA ARG A 189 24.05 -13.65 -6.06
C ARG A 189 22.83 -13.45 -6.96
N THR A 190 22.19 -14.52 -7.41
CA THR A 190 20.92 -14.41 -8.13
C THR A 190 19.80 -13.93 -7.20
N ASN A 191 19.76 -14.46 -5.98
CA ASN A 191 18.73 -14.09 -4.99
C ASN A 191 18.84 -12.61 -4.55
N ILE A 192 20.06 -12.07 -4.36
CA ILE A 192 20.22 -10.64 -4.02
C ILE A 192 19.78 -9.75 -5.18
N MET A 193 20.03 -10.15 -6.43
CA MET A 193 19.53 -9.40 -7.59
C MET A 193 18.01 -9.39 -7.64
N ALA A 194 17.37 -10.54 -7.41
CA ALA A 194 15.91 -10.63 -7.34
C ALA A 194 15.33 -9.79 -6.20
N ALA A 195 15.94 -9.84 -5.01
CA ALA A 195 15.54 -9.02 -3.87
C ALA A 195 15.69 -7.52 -4.16
N ARG A 196 16.76 -7.11 -4.85
CA ARG A 196 16.98 -5.72 -5.27
C ARG A 196 15.90 -5.25 -6.25
N PHE A 197 15.59 -6.05 -7.26
CA PHE A 197 14.52 -5.71 -8.21
C PHE A 197 13.16 -5.58 -7.52
N GLN A 198 12.85 -6.46 -6.58
CA GLN A 198 11.64 -6.37 -5.78
C GLN A 198 11.61 -5.10 -4.92
N PHE A 199 12.73 -4.77 -4.28
CA PHE A 199 12.86 -3.55 -3.47
C PHE A 199 12.69 -2.28 -4.30
N ASN A 200 13.36 -2.20 -5.47
CA ASN A 200 13.21 -1.07 -6.40
C ASN A 200 11.76 -0.95 -6.92
N SER A 201 11.12 -2.08 -7.21
CA SER A 201 9.72 -2.11 -7.64
C SER A 201 8.76 -1.55 -6.59
N VAL A 202 8.98 -1.88 -5.31
CA VAL A 202 8.15 -1.35 -4.20
C VAL A 202 8.38 0.16 -3.99
N MET A 203 9.58 0.65 -4.30
CA MET A 203 9.89 2.08 -4.24
C MET A 203 9.42 2.88 -5.47
N ASP A 204 8.85 2.23 -6.49
CA ASP A 204 8.57 2.84 -7.80
C ASP A 204 9.79 3.57 -8.39
N THR A 205 11.00 2.97 -8.24
CA THR A 205 12.25 3.45 -8.82
C THR A 205 12.63 2.62 -10.05
N ASP A 206 13.64 3.09 -10.80
CA ASP A 206 14.18 2.33 -11.94
C ASP A 206 14.64 0.94 -11.45
N PRO A 207 14.27 -0.16 -12.13
CA PRO A 207 14.73 -1.51 -11.78
C PRO A 207 16.25 -1.66 -11.69
N ILE A 208 17.00 -0.84 -12.43
CA ILE A 208 18.47 -0.85 -12.48
C ILE A 208 19.08 0.07 -11.41
N TYR A 209 18.25 0.80 -10.64
CA TYR A 209 18.73 1.65 -9.55
C TYR A 209 19.59 0.85 -8.58
N ASP A 210 20.82 1.34 -8.31
CA ASP A 210 21.79 0.61 -7.50
C ASP A 210 21.54 0.84 -6.00
N SER A 211 20.53 0.16 -5.49
CA SER A 211 20.18 0.17 -4.06
C SER A 211 21.22 -0.65 -3.30
N ILE A 212 22.11 0.01 -2.60
CA ILE A 212 23.07 -0.63 -1.70
C ILE A 212 22.53 -0.54 -0.28
N VAL A 213 22.43 -1.69 0.40
CA VAL A 213 22.07 -1.80 1.80
C VAL A 213 23.21 -2.42 2.58
N GLU A 214 23.26 -2.15 3.89
CA GLU A 214 24.19 -2.81 4.80
C GLU A 214 23.71 -4.24 5.14
N SER A 215 24.63 -5.12 5.51
CA SER A 215 24.28 -6.43 6.03
C SER A 215 23.83 -6.31 7.49
N PHE A 216 23.18 -7.34 8.04
CA PHE A 216 22.82 -7.38 9.46
C PHE A 216 23.99 -7.22 10.43
N GLU A 217 25.21 -7.59 10.00
CA GLU A 217 26.41 -7.47 10.81
C GLU A 217 26.98 -6.03 10.80
N GLU A 218 26.72 -5.25 9.75
CA GLU A 218 27.26 -3.90 9.54
C GLU A 218 26.32 -2.81 10.08
N ASP A 219 25.00 -3.05 10.07
CA ASP A 219 24.00 -2.05 10.46
C ASP A 219 23.73 -2.05 11.97
N VAL A 220 24.52 -1.28 12.69
CA VAL A 220 24.34 -1.04 14.13
C VAL A 220 23.01 -0.32 14.45
N HIS A 221 22.36 0.27 13.45
CA HIS A 221 21.10 1.02 13.60
C HIS A 221 19.87 0.21 13.18
N PHE A 222 20.04 -0.97 12.61
CA PHE A 222 18.95 -1.81 12.14
C PHE A 222 17.94 -2.12 13.26
N ASP A 223 18.43 -2.43 14.45
CA ASP A 223 17.59 -2.69 15.64
C ASP A 223 16.80 -1.45 16.10
N LYS A 224 17.26 -0.22 15.82
CA LYS A 224 16.58 1.00 16.27
C LYS A 224 15.38 1.37 15.41
N LEU A 225 15.35 0.93 14.16
CA LEU A 225 14.27 1.21 13.20
C LEU A 225 13.18 0.14 13.20
N LEU A 226 13.48 -1.04 13.71
CA LEU A 226 12.58 -2.18 13.83
C LEU A 226 12.47 -2.60 15.31
N THR A 227 12.13 -1.66 16.17
CA THR A 227 11.79 -1.97 17.56
C THR A 227 10.43 -2.70 17.63
N PRO A 228 10.27 -3.65 18.54
CA PRO A 228 11.18 -4.01 19.61
C PRO A 228 12.32 -4.91 19.13
N SER A 229 13.47 -4.79 19.82
CA SER A 229 14.56 -5.76 19.69
C SER A 229 14.03 -7.19 19.92
N PRO A 230 14.57 -8.21 19.25
CA PRO A 230 14.19 -9.61 19.48
C PRO A 230 14.21 -10.05 20.95
N LYS A 231 14.92 -9.34 21.80
CA LYS A 231 15.02 -9.57 23.25
C LYS A 231 13.91 -8.89 24.06
N THR A 232 13.05 -8.06 23.44
CA THR A 232 11.97 -7.35 24.13
C THR A 232 10.78 -8.27 24.36
N GLN A 233 10.19 -8.20 25.56
CA GLN A 233 8.98 -8.96 25.88
C GLN A 233 7.78 -8.35 25.13
N LEU A 234 7.06 -9.18 24.39
CA LEU A 234 5.86 -8.76 23.68
C LEU A 234 4.72 -8.46 24.68
N PRO A 235 3.89 -7.43 24.41
CA PRO A 235 2.68 -7.17 25.20
C PRO A 235 1.72 -8.37 25.17
N GLY A 236 0.83 -8.44 26.16
CA GLY A 236 -0.19 -9.50 26.21
C GLY A 236 -1.17 -9.40 25.03
N PHE A 237 -1.64 -10.55 24.56
CA PHE A 237 -2.55 -10.59 23.39
C PHE A 237 -3.83 -9.76 23.60
N SER A 238 -4.37 -9.70 24.83
CA SER A 238 -5.57 -8.90 25.16
C SER A 238 -5.36 -7.41 24.92
N ASP A 239 -4.19 -6.89 25.28
CA ASP A 239 -3.88 -5.46 25.14
C ASP A 239 -3.71 -5.09 23.65
N ILE A 240 -3.07 -6.00 22.92
CA ILE A 240 -2.89 -5.87 21.46
C ILE A 240 -4.23 -5.94 20.74
N LEU A 241 -5.13 -6.82 21.14
CA LEU A 241 -6.46 -6.92 20.54
C LEU A 241 -7.25 -5.61 20.71
N ALA A 242 -7.24 -5.04 21.92
CA ALA A 242 -7.88 -3.76 22.19
C ALA A 242 -7.29 -2.62 21.35
N LEU A 243 -5.96 -2.62 21.17
CA LEU A 243 -5.27 -1.66 20.32
C LEU A 243 -5.65 -1.81 18.83
N ALA A 244 -5.69 -3.04 18.34
CA ALA A 244 -6.07 -3.35 16.96
C ALA A 244 -7.53 -2.95 16.66
N GLU A 245 -8.47 -3.22 17.55
CA GLU A 245 -9.87 -2.81 17.39
C GLU A 245 -10.03 -1.29 17.21
N GLN A 246 -9.17 -0.50 17.84
CA GLN A 246 -9.20 0.97 17.72
C GLN A 246 -8.51 1.49 16.46
N ASN A 247 -7.45 0.84 16.02
CA ASN A 247 -6.57 1.37 14.97
C ASN A 247 -6.90 0.84 13.58
N ARG A 248 -7.39 -0.39 13.44
CA ARG A 248 -7.56 -1.08 12.15
C ARG A 248 -8.36 -0.27 11.14
N TYR A 249 -7.72 0.00 10.02
CA TYR A 249 -8.32 0.75 8.90
C TYR A 249 -9.46 -0.01 8.24
N ASP A 250 -9.36 -1.33 8.11
CA ASP A 250 -10.41 -2.15 7.50
C ASP A 250 -11.72 -2.07 8.30
N LEU A 251 -11.65 -2.07 9.64
CA LEU A 251 -12.82 -1.90 10.52
C LEU A 251 -13.39 -0.48 10.41
N LYS A 252 -12.53 0.56 10.41
CA LYS A 252 -12.94 1.95 10.23
C LYS A 252 -13.63 2.16 8.89
N ILE A 253 -13.05 1.64 7.80
CA ILE A 253 -13.61 1.71 6.45
C ILE A 253 -14.98 1.01 6.41
N ALA A 254 -15.09 -0.21 6.89
CA ALA A 254 -16.35 -0.95 6.90
C ALA A 254 -17.44 -0.25 7.75
N GLN A 255 -17.07 0.36 8.88
CA GLN A 255 -17.99 1.18 9.69
C GLN A 255 -18.48 2.40 8.91
N LYS A 256 -17.60 3.09 8.16
CA LYS A 256 -18.00 4.21 7.31
C LYS A 256 -18.83 3.78 6.12
N GLU A 257 -18.63 2.58 5.56
CA GLU A 257 -19.51 2.00 4.52
C GLU A 257 -20.94 1.81 5.03
N ILE A 258 -21.14 1.38 6.28
CA ILE A 258 -22.48 1.32 6.91
C ILE A 258 -23.11 2.72 6.96
N GLU A 259 -22.34 3.75 7.28
CA GLU A 259 -22.84 5.13 7.30
C GLU A 259 -23.22 5.61 5.89
N VAL A 260 -22.46 5.27 4.86
CA VAL A 260 -22.80 5.53 3.45
C VAL A 260 -24.14 4.85 3.12
N ALA A 261 -24.31 3.56 3.44
CA ALA A 261 -25.53 2.82 3.18
C ALA A 261 -26.74 3.42 3.90
N LYS A 262 -26.59 3.81 5.18
CA LYS A 262 -27.64 4.51 5.96
C LYS A 262 -28.03 5.86 5.35
N ASN A 263 -27.06 6.63 4.84
CA ASN A 263 -27.36 7.89 4.16
C ASN A 263 -28.00 7.68 2.79
N ASN A 264 -27.64 6.62 2.06
CA ASN A 264 -28.30 6.22 0.81
C ASN A 264 -29.77 5.81 1.04
N LEU A 265 -30.07 5.11 2.12
CA LEU A 265 -31.49 4.84 2.50
C LEU A 265 -32.26 6.14 2.70
N LYS A 266 -31.67 7.16 3.36
CA LYS A 266 -32.31 8.48 3.53
C LYS A 266 -32.53 9.18 2.19
N ILE A 267 -31.63 9.02 1.22
CA ILE A 267 -31.82 9.54 -0.16
C ILE A 267 -33.03 8.84 -0.80
N GLN A 268 -33.09 7.50 -0.78
CA GLN A 268 -34.23 6.78 -1.39
C GLN A 268 -35.56 7.12 -0.72
N THR A 269 -35.56 7.22 0.61
CA THR A 269 -36.75 7.62 1.37
C THR A 269 -37.19 9.05 1.04
N SER A 270 -36.25 9.98 0.83
CA SER A 270 -36.55 11.37 0.49
C SER A 270 -37.17 11.54 -0.89
N LYS A 271 -37.06 10.55 -1.78
CA LYS A 271 -37.76 10.55 -3.09
C LYS A 271 -39.29 10.51 -2.95
N ARG A 272 -39.79 10.06 -1.81
CA ARG A 272 -41.24 10.12 -1.48
C ARG A 272 -41.74 11.52 -1.17
N VAL A 273 -40.83 12.46 -0.92
CA VAL A 273 -41.18 13.85 -0.71
C VAL A 273 -41.16 14.53 -2.08
N PRO A 274 -42.26 15.17 -2.51
CA PRO A 274 -42.33 15.90 -3.76
C PRO A 274 -41.33 17.09 -3.75
N ASP A 275 -40.92 17.51 -4.91
CA ASP A 275 -40.12 18.72 -5.10
C ASP A 275 -41.01 19.91 -5.41
N ILE A 276 -40.50 21.11 -5.18
CA ILE A 276 -41.18 22.35 -5.49
C ILE A 276 -40.43 23.00 -6.65
N GLU A 277 -41.14 23.28 -7.71
CA GLU A 277 -40.64 24.05 -8.85
C GLU A 277 -41.18 25.46 -8.75
N ILE A 278 -40.31 26.44 -8.71
CA ILE A 278 -40.67 27.86 -8.71
C ILE A 278 -40.20 28.44 -10.03
N GLY A 279 -41.13 29.12 -10.76
CA GLY A 279 -40.83 29.72 -12.03
C GLY A 279 -41.45 31.09 -12.20
N GLY A 280 -40.97 31.78 -13.17
CA GLY A 280 -41.53 33.04 -13.60
C GLY A 280 -41.15 33.34 -15.04
N GLY A 281 -42.00 34.09 -15.70
CA GLY A 281 -41.78 34.37 -17.12
C GLY A 281 -42.72 35.46 -17.64
N TYR A 282 -42.73 35.58 -18.96
CA TYR A 282 -43.58 36.50 -19.64
C TYR A 282 -44.39 35.73 -20.68
N LEU A 283 -45.70 35.96 -20.66
CA LEU A 283 -46.69 35.33 -21.54
C LEU A 283 -47.22 36.37 -22.52
N PHE A 284 -47.19 36.05 -23.81
CA PHE A 284 -47.82 36.75 -24.85
C PHE A 284 -49.11 36.00 -25.27
N GLN A 285 -50.26 36.51 -24.88
CA GLN A 285 -51.55 35.88 -25.18
C GLN A 285 -52.40 36.82 -26.04
N PRO A 286 -52.72 36.42 -27.26
CA PRO A 286 -53.64 37.18 -28.05
C PRO A 286 -55.06 37.09 -27.44
N ILE A 287 -55.65 38.25 -27.17
CA ILE A 287 -57.09 38.31 -26.81
C ILE A 287 -57.89 38.25 -28.09
N GLY A 288 -58.66 37.22 -28.27
CA GLY A 288 -59.54 37.18 -29.39
C GLY A 288 -60.43 35.97 -29.54
N MET A 289 -61.49 35.94 -28.77
CA MET A 289 -62.68 35.18 -29.15
C MET A 289 -63.98 35.99 -29.06
N SER A 290 -63.96 37.27 -28.86
CA SER A 290 -65.14 38.12 -28.95
C SER A 290 -64.75 39.50 -29.53
N GLY A 291 -64.78 39.64 -30.83
CA GLY A 291 -65.11 40.86 -31.59
C GLY A 291 -64.24 42.08 -31.54
N GLU A 292 -63.27 42.23 -30.62
CA GLU A 292 -62.39 43.40 -30.60
C GLU A 292 -60.97 43.07 -31.07
N ALA A 293 -60.61 43.64 -32.19
CA ALA A 293 -59.31 43.40 -32.79
C ALA A 293 -58.15 43.96 -31.95
N GLY A 294 -57.17 43.09 -31.63
CA GLY A 294 -55.84 43.54 -31.45
C GLY A 294 -55.35 43.86 -30.08
N ARG A 295 -56.01 43.45 -28.97
CA ARG A 295 -55.41 43.49 -27.62
C ARG A 295 -54.72 42.20 -27.29
N TYR A 296 -53.42 42.26 -26.97
CA TYR A 296 -52.67 41.18 -26.38
C TYR A 296 -52.67 41.33 -24.86
N LEU A 297 -53.04 40.30 -24.12
CA LEU A 297 -52.76 40.24 -22.69
C LEU A 297 -51.31 39.78 -22.49
N ASN A 298 -50.41 40.74 -22.53
CA ASN A 298 -49.02 40.50 -22.24
C ASN A 298 -48.82 40.67 -20.72
N GLY A 299 -48.25 39.71 -20.07
CA GLY A 299 -48.04 39.79 -18.64
C GLY A 299 -46.93 38.91 -18.11
N ALA A 300 -46.30 39.40 -17.05
CA ALA A 300 -45.42 38.59 -16.28
C ALA A 300 -46.23 37.60 -15.41
N TYR A 301 -45.74 36.39 -15.27
CA TYR A 301 -46.33 35.40 -14.38
C TYR A 301 -45.29 34.82 -13.43
N VAL A 302 -45.74 34.36 -12.28
CA VAL A 302 -44.98 33.54 -11.34
C VAL A 302 -45.81 32.28 -11.12
N ASN A 303 -45.14 31.14 -11.14
CA ASN A 303 -45.78 29.85 -10.87
C ASN A 303 -44.99 29.07 -9.81
N ALA A 304 -45.71 28.27 -9.06
CA ALA A 304 -45.13 27.29 -8.13
C ALA A 304 -45.86 25.96 -8.35
N ASN A 305 -45.09 24.98 -8.78
CA ASN A 305 -45.60 23.64 -9.08
C ASN A 305 -45.06 22.65 -8.05
N ILE A 306 -45.89 21.74 -7.62
CA ILE A 306 -45.46 20.55 -6.86
C ILE A 306 -45.21 19.45 -7.87
N VAL A 307 -43.95 19.02 -7.99
CA VAL A 307 -43.50 18.03 -8.99
C VAL A 307 -42.99 16.77 -8.32
N ASN A 308 -42.87 15.70 -9.10
CA ASN A 308 -42.41 14.38 -8.59
C ASN A 308 -43.27 13.82 -7.47
N LEU A 309 -44.61 13.98 -7.57
CA LEU A 309 -45.58 13.40 -6.66
C LEU A 309 -45.56 11.86 -6.75
N PRO A 310 -45.31 11.12 -5.66
CA PRO A 310 -45.23 9.66 -5.67
C PRO A 310 -46.62 8.96 -5.64
N ILE A 311 -47.53 9.36 -6.55
CA ILE A 311 -48.90 8.87 -6.60
C ILE A 311 -48.93 7.46 -7.19
N LEU A 312 -48.29 7.26 -8.33
CA LEU A 312 -48.28 5.98 -9.04
C LEU A 312 -47.14 5.05 -8.59
N TYR A 313 -46.04 5.63 -8.14
CA TYR A 313 -44.84 4.89 -7.74
C TYR A 313 -44.26 5.45 -6.43
N ASN A 314 -44.22 4.61 -5.40
CA ASN A 314 -43.85 5.03 -4.04
C ASN A 314 -42.42 4.69 -3.64
N PHE A 315 -41.56 4.28 -4.56
CA PHE A 315 -40.13 3.94 -4.36
C PHE A 315 -39.94 2.78 -3.32
N ALA A 316 -40.97 1.90 -3.14
CA ALA A 316 -40.85 0.83 -2.17
C ALA A 316 -39.74 -0.19 -2.47
N PRO A 317 -39.51 -0.63 -3.73
CA PRO A 317 -38.42 -1.53 -4.07
C PRO A 317 -37.03 -0.92 -3.78
N GLU A 318 -36.80 0.33 -4.15
CA GLU A 318 -35.52 1.01 -3.91
C GLU A 318 -35.23 1.21 -2.43
N ILE A 319 -36.25 1.52 -1.64
CA ILE A 319 -36.12 1.62 -0.18
C ILE A 319 -35.86 0.23 0.42
N LYS A 320 -36.50 -0.83 -0.08
CA LYS A 320 -36.21 -2.19 0.34
C LYS A 320 -34.77 -2.59 -0.01
N ASN A 321 -34.36 -2.32 -1.22
CA ASN A 321 -32.95 -2.56 -1.64
C ASN A 321 -31.96 -1.80 -0.78
N ALA A 322 -32.21 -0.52 -0.49
CA ALA A 322 -31.33 0.28 0.37
C ALA A 322 -31.27 -0.25 1.81
N LYS A 323 -32.34 -0.88 2.34
CA LYS A 323 -32.30 -1.58 3.63
C LYS A 323 -31.45 -2.84 3.57
N LEU A 324 -31.58 -3.64 2.50
CA LEU A 324 -30.73 -4.81 2.29
C LEU A 324 -29.26 -4.44 2.11
N GLU A 325 -28.94 -3.30 1.49
CA GLU A 325 -27.55 -2.80 1.41
C GLU A 325 -26.99 -2.40 2.79
N ILE A 326 -27.81 -1.92 3.73
CA ILE A 326 -27.38 -1.70 5.12
C ILE A 326 -27.07 -3.05 5.79
N GLU A 327 -27.97 -4.01 5.71
CA GLU A 327 -27.77 -5.35 6.27
C GLU A 327 -26.51 -6.00 5.69
N LYS A 328 -26.30 -5.90 4.38
CA LYS A 328 -25.09 -6.38 3.71
C LYS A 328 -23.84 -5.69 4.21
N ALA A 329 -23.87 -4.37 4.44
CA ALA A 329 -22.73 -3.63 5.00
C ALA A 329 -22.44 -4.03 6.46
N GLU A 330 -23.49 -4.27 7.26
CA GLU A 330 -23.35 -4.76 8.64
C GLU A 330 -22.77 -6.18 8.68
N LEU A 331 -23.18 -7.07 7.77
CA LEU A 331 -22.59 -8.40 7.63
C LEU A 331 -21.11 -8.33 7.20
N LYS A 332 -20.77 -7.42 6.29
CA LYS A 332 -19.37 -7.19 5.89
C LYS A 332 -18.53 -6.71 7.08
N TYR A 333 -19.05 -5.80 7.89
CA TYR A 333 -18.36 -5.34 9.09
C TYR A 333 -18.11 -6.47 10.09
N ALA A 334 -19.14 -7.30 10.36
CA ALA A 334 -18.99 -8.46 11.23
C ALA A 334 -17.98 -9.49 10.67
N ALA A 335 -17.97 -9.71 9.36
CA ALA A 335 -16.98 -10.57 8.71
C ALA A 335 -15.55 -9.97 8.83
N ALA A 336 -15.40 -8.64 8.67
CA ALA A 336 -14.13 -7.96 8.86
C ALA A 336 -13.63 -8.11 10.30
N GLN A 337 -14.50 -7.99 11.32
CA GLN A 337 -14.13 -8.21 12.72
C GLN A 337 -13.63 -9.65 12.96
N ASN A 338 -14.33 -10.66 12.44
CA ASN A 338 -13.91 -12.06 12.59
C ASN A 338 -12.55 -12.31 11.89
N ASN A 339 -12.38 -11.78 10.68
CA ASN A 339 -11.11 -11.91 9.95
C ASN A 339 -9.98 -11.18 10.67
N ALA A 340 -10.24 -9.98 11.19
CA ALA A 340 -9.28 -9.20 11.96
C ALA A 340 -8.77 -9.97 13.18
N PHE A 341 -9.69 -10.57 13.95
CA PHE A 341 -9.34 -11.38 15.10
C PHE A 341 -8.50 -12.62 14.69
N ALA A 342 -8.92 -13.34 13.66
CA ALA A 342 -8.24 -14.54 13.19
C ALA A 342 -6.82 -14.22 12.66
N ASN A 343 -6.69 -13.17 11.84
CA ASN A 343 -5.43 -12.74 11.28
C ASN A 343 -4.46 -12.26 12.36
N LEU A 344 -4.95 -11.42 13.27
CA LEU A 344 -4.15 -10.92 14.40
C LEU A 344 -3.66 -12.07 15.29
N SER A 345 -4.53 -13.03 15.62
CA SER A 345 -4.15 -14.21 16.41
C SER A 345 -3.06 -15.01 15.69
N SER A 346 -3.22 -15.24 14.39
CA SER A 346 -2.23 -15.95 13.58
C SER A 346 -0.89 -15.18 13.48
N ALA A 347 -0.94 -13.86 13.31
CA ALA A 347 0.27 -13.04 13.22
C ALA A 347 1.01 -12.98 14.56
N TYR A 348 0.28 -12.87 15.67
CA TYR A 348 0.87 -12.91 17.02
C TYR A 348 1.57 -14.23 17.31
N GLU A 349 0.91 -15.38 17.04
CA GLU A 349 1.53 -16.71 17.24
C GLU A 349 2.75 -16.92 16.34
N LYS A 350 2.71 -16.45 15.10
CA LYS A 350 3.86 -16.49 14.19
C LYS A 350 5.03 -15.66 14.74
N LEU A 351 4.75 -14.49 15.29
CA LEU A 351 5.77 -13.62 15.87
C LEU A 351 6.41 -14.27 17.12
N VAL A 352 5.60 -14.82 18.04
CA VAL A 352 6.08 -15.53 19.23
C VAL A 352 6.94 -16.74 18.84
N ASN A 353 6.50 -17.50 17.82
CA ASN A 353 7.27 -18.65 17.33
C ASN A 353 8.59 -18.20 16.67
N ALA A 354 8.56 -17.16 15.82
CA ALA A 354 9.77 -16.64 15.19
C ALA A 354 10.77 -16.10 16.23
N GLN A 355 10.29 -15.41 17.27
CA GLN A 355 11.12 -14.97 18.41
C GLN A 355 11.72 -16.14 19.16
N THR A 356 10.94 -17.17 19.43
CA THR A 356 11.42 -18.39 20.10
C THR A 356 12.49 -19.09 19.26
N ASN A 357 12.27 -19.22 17.95
CA ASN A 357 13.24 -19.82 17.05
C ASN A 357 14.55 -19.02 16.99
N LEU A 358 14.47 -17.69 16.97
CA LEU A 358 15.64 -16.82 16.97
C LEU A 358 16.42 -16.94 18.29
N ASN A 359 15.75 -17.10 19.43
CA ASN A 359 16.38 -17.26 20.74
C ASN A 359 17.21 -18.54 20.88
N TYR A 360 17.01 -19.55 20.00
CA TYR A 360 17.89 -20.72 19.95
C TYR A 360 19.27 -20.38 19.36
N TYR A 361 19.38 -19.32 18.58
CA TYR A 361 20.66 -18.82 18.06
C TYR A 361 21.24 -17.80 19.05
N THR A 362 21.74 -18.29 20.16
CA THR A 362 22.35 -17.45 21.20
C THR A 362 23.70 -16.89 20.75
N ASP A 363 24.08 -15.72 21.29
CA ASP A 363 25.40 -15.13 21.04
C ASP A 363 26.52 -16.12 21.31
N SER A 364 26.37 -16.95 22.39
CA SER A 364 27.32 -18.02 22.76
C SER A 364 27.40 -19.10 21.66
N LEU A 365 26.30 -19.53 21.07
CA LEU A 365 26.31 -20.53 19.97
C LEU A 365 27.10 -20.05 18.77
N ILE A 366 26.91 -18.79 18.38
CA ILE A 366 27.61 -18.19 17.24
C ILE A 366 29.10 -18.05 17.54
N GLU A 367 29.46 -17.53 18.74
CA GLU A 367 30.84 -17.38 19.14
C GLU A 367 31.55 -18.74 19.33
N ASP A 368 30.89 -19.74 19.94
CA ASP A 368 31.45 -21.08 20.11
C ASP A 368 31.66 -21.78 18.77
N SER A 369 30.72 -21.64 17.84
CA SER A 369 30.88 -22.21 16.49
C SER A 369 32.04 -21.56 15.74
N LYS A 370 32.21 -20.23 15.83
CA LYS A 370 33.33 -19.49 15.26
C LYS A 370 34.66 -19.90 15.90
N ARG A 371 34.68 -20.06 17.21
CA ARG A 371 35.87 -20.53 17.95
C ARG A 371 36.22 -21.96 17.58
N MET A 372 35.23 -22.87 17.46
CA MET A 372 35.41 -24.24 17.01
C MET A 372 36.00 -24.31 15.61
N MET A 373 35.47 -23.52 14.68
CA MET A 373 35.99 -23.43 13.32
C MET A 373 37.47 -22.97 13.29
N LYS A 374 37.80 -21.88 14.03
CA LYS A 374 39.15 -21.33 14.10
C LYS A 374 40.13 -22.35 14.71
N THR A 375 39.72 -23.05 15.77
CA THR A 375 40.55 -24.07 16.46
C THR A 375 40.75 -25.30 15.57
N SER A 376 39.73 -25.76 14.87
CA SER A 376 39.83 -26.89 13.95
C SER A 376 40.76 -26.58 12.78
N LYS A 377 40.68 -25.38 12.20
CA LYS A 377 41.59 -24.93 11.13
C LYS A 377 43.06 -24.96 11.63
N LYS A 378 43.34 -24.40 12.80
CA LYS A 378 44.68 -24.42 13.39
C LYS A 378 45.17 -25.84 13.67
N ASN A 379 44.33 -26.72 14.22
CA ASN A 379 44.71 -28.12 14.47
C ASN A 379 45.02 -28.86 13.15
N TYR A 380 44.30 -28.56 12.08
CA TYR A 380 44.61 -29.12 10.74
C TYR A 380 45.97 -28.58 10.23
N GLU A 381 46.23 -27.28 10.34
CA GLU A 381 47.53 -26.67 9.98
C GLU A 381 48.69 -27.32 10.69
N GLU A 382 48.53 -27.59 12.02
CA GLU A 382 49.54 -28.24 12.84
C GLU A 382 49.64 -29.77 12.63
N GLY A 383 48.73 -30.35 11.82
CA GLY A 383 48.73 -31.79 11.55
C GLY A 383 48.14 -32.65 12.68
N LYS A 384 47.38 -32.06 13.56
CA LYS A 384 46.73 -32.73 14.71
C LYS A 384 45.41 -33.38 14.37
N THR A 385 44.81 -33.00 13.27
CA THR A 385 43.52 -33.51 12.78
C THR A 385 43.56 -33.74 11.27
N ASP A 386 42.67 -34.62 10.78
CA ASP A 386 42.47 -34.90 9.36
C ASP A 386 41.55 -33.83 8.70
N LEU A 387 41.46 -33.87 7.38
CA LEU A 387 40.67 -32.91 6.60
C LEU A 387 39.15 -33.06 6.85
N THR A 388 38.66 -34.29 6.94
CA THR A 388 37.20 -34.58 7.02
C THR A 388 36.54 -33.91 8.26
N PRO A 389 37.10 -33.99 9.48
CA PRO A 389 36.56 -33.24 10.61
C PRO A 389 36.54 -31.72 10.39
N LEU A 390 37.57 -31.16 9.75
CA LEU A 390 37.62 -29.73 9.47
C LEU A 390 36.48 -29.30 8.49
N ILE A 391 36.25 -30.06 7.42
CA ILE A 391 35.17 -29.77 6.46
C ILE A 391 33.80 -29.91 7.12
N LEU A 392 33.60 -30.89 8.02
CA LEU A 392 32.32 -31.05 8.74
C LEU A 392 32.04 -29.88 9.69
N ILE A 393 33.07 -29.39 10.39
CA ILE A 393 32.95 -28.24 11.29
C ILE A 393 32.66 -26.98 10.50
N GLU A 394 33.29 -26.81 9.36
CA GLU A 394 33.09 -25.69 8.44
C GLU A 394 31.65 -25.69 7.91
N GLN A 395 31.14 -26.84 7.44
CA GLN A 395 29.73 -26.97 7.02
C GLN A 395 28.74 -26.70 8.15
N SER A 396 29.06 -27.13 9.37
CA SER A 396 28.24 -26.86 10.57
C SER A 396 28.21 -25.36 10.89
N TYR A 397 29.37 -24.69 10.89
CA TYR A 397 29.47 -23.25 11.12
C TYR A 397 28.65 -22.47 10.11
N ARG A 398 28.78 -22.77 8.80
CA ARG A 398 27.96 -22.16 7.75
C ARG A 398 26.46 -22.34 7.98
N SER A 399 26.05 -23.58 8.30
CA SER A 399 24.64 -23.88 8.58
C SER A 399 24.09 -23.05 9.73
N ILE A 400 24.90 -22.81 10.77
CA ILE A 400 24.53 -21.96 11.91
C ILE A 400 24.36 -20.49 11.49
N ILE A 401 25.31 -19.94 10.72
CA ILE A 401 25.24 -18.54 10.26
C ILE A 401 24.06 -18.30 9.31
N ILE A 402 23.87 -19.15 8.32
CA ILE A 402 22.73 -19.06 7.41
C ILE A 402 21.40 -19.27 8.17
N GLY A 403 21.37 -20.23 9.10
CA GLY A 403 20.21 -20.47 9.94
C GLY A 403 19.85 -19.27 10.82
N TYR A 404 20.84 -18.64 11.44
CA TYR A 404 20.65 -17.40 12.20
C TYR A 404 20.11 -16.26 11.35
N THR A 405 20.73 -16.00 10.18
CA THR A 405 20.26 -14.97 9.24
C THR A 405 18.82 -15.21 8.80
N THR A 406 18.48 -16.48 8.52
CA THR A 406 17.11 -16.87 8.14
C THR A 406 16.13 -16.68 9.32
N ALA A 407 16.49 -17.08 10.53
CA ALA A 407 15.65 -16.90 11.72
C ALA A 407 15.43 -15.40 12.03
N LEU A 408 16.47 -14.58 11.89
CA LEU A 408 16.39 -13.13 12.06
C LEU A 408 15.46 -12.49 11.01
N THR A 409 15.59 -12.89 9.76
CA THR A 409 14.69 -12.45 8.68
C THR A 409 13.24 -12.83 8.95
N GLN A 410 13.00 -14.08 9.36
CA GLN A 410 11.66 -14.57 9.72
C GLN A 410 11.06 -13.80 10.90
N TYR A 411 11.87 -13.47 11.90
CA TYR A 411 11.42 -12.65 13.02
C TYR A 411 10.96 -11.25 12.57
N TYR A 412 11.78 -10.55 11.81
CA TYR A 412 11.41 -9.21 11.31
C TYR A 412 10.24 -9.23 10.36
N SER A 413 10.15 -10.22 9.46
CA SER A 413 8.98 -10.38 8.59
C SER A 413 7.71 -10.68 9.39
N ALA A 414 7.80 -11.54 10.41
CA ALA A 414 6.67 -11.82 11.30
C ALA A 414 6.25 -10.57 12.10
N TYR A 415 7.23 -9.76 12.54
CA TYR A 415 6.98 -8.52 13.25
C TYR A 415 6.30 -7.47 12.36
N ILE A 416 6.75 -7.29 11.12
CA ILE A 416 6.11 -6.38 10.16
C ILE A 416 4.68 -6.83 9.87
N ASN A 417 4.46 -8.14 9.64
CA ASN A 417 3.12 -8.68 9.44
C ASN A 417 2.23 -8.48 10.67
N PHE A 418 2.78 -8.60 11.86
CA PHE A 418 2.07 -8.31 13.09
C PHE A 418 1.71 -6.82 13.21
N LEU A 419 2.62 -5.89 12.91
CA LEU A 419 2.32 -4.45 12.86
C LEU A 419 1.23 -4.13 11.83
N ARG A 420 1.21 -4.82 10.70
CA ARG A 420 0.19 -4.71 9.64
C ARG A 420 -1.18 -5.15 10.14
N GLU A 421 -1.27 -6.19 10.99
CA GLU A 421 -2.54 -6.66 11.55
C GLU A 421 -3.03 -5.81 12.73
N VAL A 422 -2.16 -5.00 13.33
CA VAL A 422 -2.54 -4.03 14.37
C VAL A 422 -2.82 -2.63 13.77
N ASP A 423 -2.35 -2.38 12.54
CA ASP A 423 -2.36 -1.07 11.86
C ASP A 423 -1.62 0.03 12.65
N VAL A 424 -0.42 -0.30 13.15
CA VAL A 424 0.47 0.64 13.83
C VAL A 424 1.87 0.62 13.20
N GLU A 425 2.50 1.79 13.09
CA GLU A 425 3.86 1.89 12.53
C GLU A 425 4.93 1.41 13.50
N ASN A 426 4.69 1.53 14.81
CA ASN A 426 5.59 1.10 15.86
C ASN A 426 4.81 0.80 17.14
N LEU A 427 5.15 -0.32 17.80
CA LEU A 427 4.48 -0.78 19.01
C LEU A 427 4.83 0.08 20.24
N ASP A 428 6.06 0.57 20.35
CA ASP A 428 6.53 1.36 21.50
C ASP A 428 5.78 2.67 21.66
N ILE A 429 5.30 3.26 20.55
CA ILE A 429 4.50 4.48 20.55
C ILE A 429 3.05 4.17 20.93
N ALA A 430 2.54 3.02 20.55
CA ALA A 430 1.13 2.66 20.71
C ALA A 430 0.78 2.14 22.11
N VAL A 431 1.74 1.56 22.84
CA VAL A 431 1.52 1.04 24.23
C VAL A 431 1.66 2.16 25.27
N ASN A 432 2.29 3.30 24.90
CA ASN A 432 2.47 4.47 25.78
C ASN A 432 1.39 5.56 25.60
N LEU A 433 0.39 5.35 24.71
CA LEU A 433 -0.81 6.18 24.53
C LEU A 433 -2.03 5.55 25.21
#